data_bc2a5328ca1be03bdb0a8b13a01920f6
#
_entry.id   bc2a5328ca1be03bdb0a8b13a01920f6
#
_cell.length_a   1.000
_cell.length_b   1.000
_cell.length_c   1.000
_cell.angle_alpha   90.00
_cell.angle_beta   90.00
_cell.angle_gamma   90.00
#
_symmetry.space_group_name_H-M   'P 1'
#
loop_
_entity.id
_entity.type
_entity.pdbx_description
1 polymer ?
#
loop_
_entity_poly.entity_id
_entity_poly.type
_entity_poly.pdbx_seq_one_letter_code
_entity_poly.pdbx_strand_id
1 'polypeptide(L)'
;MRRMSIRRGRRRNAQRGAAALALRSVFRIGEEVQDVRHGRFERLLSALTAAGAVVTTVEIFFEHDKASFGRKWMWAPMVVGPVAAVAGVAGYASHRMAKTLLPAASAVVVANGLQGTLLHAQGISQKPGGWKNFRYNMEMGPPLLAPLLVTLVGGMGLLAAVLRREQ
;
A
#
# COMPACT_ATOMS: atom_id res chain seq x y z
N MET A 1 -18.08 -50.76 24.20
CA MET A 1 -17.58 -50.69 22.79
C MET A 1 -18.12 -49.51 21.98
N ARG A 2 -19.24 -48.84 22.31
CA ARG A 2 -19.84 -47.73 21.51
C ARG A 2 -19.05 -46.42 21.50
N ARG A 3 -18.31 -46.07 22.56
CA ARG A 3 -17.57 -44.78 22.65
C ARG A 3 -16.30 -44.66 21.76
N MET A 4 -15.74 -45.78 21.37
CA MET A 4 -14.50 -45.83 20.56
C MET A 4 -14.76 -45.58 19.06
N SER A 5 -15.94 -45.93 18.53
CA SER A 5 -16.32 -45.70 17.15
C SER A 5 -16.60 -44.23 16.83
N ILE A 6 -17.17 -43.46 17.78
CA ILE A 6 -17.49 -42.04 17.62
C ILE A 6 -16.22 -41.15 17.55
N ARG A 7 -15.17 -41.54 18.32
CA ARG A 7 -13.88 -40.81 18.27
C ARG A 7 -13.15 -41.02 16.95
N ARG A 8 -13.21 -42.20 16.34
CA ARG A 8 -12.60 -42.48 15.02
C ARG A 8 -13.31 -41.70 13.90
N GLY A 9 -14.63 -41.60 13.93
CA GLY A 9 -15.40 -40.84 12.95
C GLY A 9 -15.08 -39.32 12.99
N ARG A 10 -14.99 -38.74 14.17
CA ARG A 10 -14.63 -37.31 14.35
C ARG A 10 -13.21 -37.00 13.84
N ARG A 11 -12.22 -37.88 14.10
CA ARG A 11 -10.85 -37.68 13.59
C ARG A 11 -10.79 -37.77 12.06
N ARG A 12 -11.52 -38.71 11.43
CA ARG A 12 -11.57 -38.81 9.95
C ARG A 12 -12.22 -37.59 9.31
N ASN A 13 -13.27 -37.04 9.92
CA ASN A 13 -13.92 -35.84 9.39
C ASN A 13 -13.04 -34.60 9.56
N ALA A 14 -12.32 -34.45 10.67
CA ALA A 14 -11.35 -33.38 10.87
C ALA A 14 -10.17 -33.45 9.87
N GLN A 15 -9.66 -34.64 9.61
CA GLN A 15 -8.60 -34.86 8.60
C GLN A 15 -9.08 -34.56 7.18
N ARG A 16 -10.32 -34.95 6.83
CA ARG A 16 -10.92 -34.61 5.53
C ARG A 16 -11.14 -33.10 5.38
N GLY A 17 -11.56 -32.41 6.45
CA GLY A 17 -11.69 -30.95 6.47
C GLY A 17 -10.35 -30.24 6.29
N ALA A 18 -9.32 -30.69 6.99
CA ALA A 18 -7.97 -30.13 6.87
C ALA A 18 -7.36 -30.36 5.47
N ALA A 19 -7.55 -31.55 4.90
CA ALA A 19 -7.09 -31.85 3.54
C ALA A 19 -7.83 -31.01 2.47
N ALA A 20 -9.14 -30.79 2.66
CA ALA A 20 -9.92 -29.94 1.76
C ALA A 20 -9.51 -28.45 1.85
N LEU A 21 -9.16 -27.98 3.04
CA LEU A 21 -8.62 -26.62 3.23
C LEU A 21 -7.22 -26.45 2.61
N ALA A 22 -6.35 -27.45 2.78
CA ALA A 22 -5.02 -27.46 2.17
C ALA A 22 -5.11 -27.50 0.63
N LEU A 23 -6.00 -28.30 0.07
CA LEU A 23 -6.25 -28.33 -1.37
C LEU A 23 -6.77 -26.97 -1.87
N ARG A 24 -7.71 -26.35 -1.16
CA ARG A 24 -8.21 -25.02 -1.52
C ARG A 24 -7.12 -23.93 -1.49
N SER A 25 -6.19 -24.01 -0.55
CA SER A 25 -5.07 -23.05 -0.50
C SER A 25 -4.10 -23.24 -1.66
N VAL A 26 -3.82 -24.48 -2.07
CA VAL A 26 -2.97 -24.79 -3.24
C VAL A 26 -3.65 -24.34 -4.55
N PHE A 27 -4.98 -24.55 -4.69
CA PHE A 27 -5.72 -24.06 -5.86
C PHE A 27 -5.73 -22.51 -5.91
N ARG A 28 -5.89 -21.82 -4.78
CA ARG A 28 -5.79 -20.35 -4.72
C ARG A 28 -4.42 -19.84 -5.17
N ILE A 29 -3.33 -20.45 -4.72
CA ILE A 29 -1.99 -20.09 -5.17
C ILE A 29 -1.86 -20.28 -6.69
N GLY A 30 -2.45 -21.32 -7.24
CA GLY A 30 -2.50 -21.57 -8.69
C GLY A 30 -3.26 -20.48 -9.45
N GLU A 31 -4.39 -20.01 -8.91
CA GLU A 31 -5.18 -18.90 -9.48
C GLU A 31 -4.42 -17.58 -9.42
N GLU A 32 -3.78 -17.28 -8.29
CA GLU A 32 -2.95 -16.09 -8.14
C GLU A 32 -1.75 -16.06 -9.10
N VAL A 33 -1.10 -17.22 -9.31
CA VAL A 33 -0.03 -17.35 -10.30
C VAL A 33 -0.55 -17.15 -11.73
N GLN A 34 -1.75 -17.63 -12.04
CA GLN A 34 -2.38 -17.39 -13.33
C GLN A 34 -2.78 -15.90 -13.49
N ASP A 35 -3.26 -15.23 -12.45
CA ASP A 35 -3.59 -13.82 -12.48
C ASP A 35 -2.36 -12.95 -12.72
N VAL A 36 -1.21 -13.30 -12.13
CA VAL A 36 0.08 -12.67 -12.47
C VAL A 36 0.45 -12.91 -13.94
N ARG A 37 0.28 -14.13 -14.45
CA ARG A 37 0.59 -14.44 -15.85
C ARG A 37 -0.28 -13.69 -16.86
N HIS A 38 -1.54 -13.38 -16.52
CA HIS A 38 -2.48 -12.66 -17.39
C HIS A 38 -2.49 -11.14 -17.16
N GLY A 39 -1.60 -10.61 -16.33
CA GLY A 39 -1.49 -9.17 -16.05
C GLY A 39 -2.66 -8.60 -15.24
N ARG A 40 -3.48 -9.44 -14.61
CA ARG A 40 -4.61 -8.99 -13.77
C ARG A 40 -4.13 -8.43 -12.44
N PHE A 41 -3.14 -9.06 -11.84
CA PHE A 41 -2.55 -8.62 -10.58
C PHE A 41 -1.90 -7.24 -10.70
N GLU A 42 -1.13 -7.00 -11.75
CA GLU A 42 -0.45 -5.72 -11.99
C GLU A 42 -1.45 -4.61 -12.31
N ARG A 43 -2.55 -4.94 -13.00
CA ARG A 43 -3.66 -3.99 -13.20
C ARG A 43 -4.32 -3.64 -11.87
N LEU A 44 -4.57 -4.64 -11.00
CA LEU A 44 -5.09 -4.39 -9.66
C LEU A 44 -4.15 -3.49 -8.85
N LEU A 45 -2.84 -3.74 -8.86
CA LEU A 45 -1.85 -2.87 -8.21
C LEU A 45 -1.88 -1.44 -8.76
N SER A 46 -2.04 -1.27 -10.07
CA SER A 46 -2.19 0.05 -10.69
C SER A 46 -3.46 0.76 -10.21
N ALA A 47 -4.58 0.05 -10.11
CA ALA A 47 -5.84 0.58 -9.59
C ALA A 47 -5.73 0.93 -8.10
N LEU A 48 -5.09 0.09 -7.29
CA LEU A 48 -4.83 0.35 -5.87
C LEU A 48 -3.88 1.54 -5.68
N THR A 49 -2.90 1.72 -6.57
CA THR A 49 -2.05 2.92 -6.58
C THR A 49 -2.88 4.17 -6.83
N ALA A 50 -3.80 4.15 -7.80
CA ALA A 50 -4.69 5.27 -8.07
C ALA A 50 -5.60 5.58 -6.87
N ALA A 51 -6.28 4.58 -6.32
CA ALA A 51 -7.17 4.74 -5.18
C ALA A 51 -6.40 5.20 -3.93
N GLY A 52 -5.26 4.58 -3.64
CA GLY A 52 -4.40 4.95 -2.52
C GLY A 52 -3.87 6.39 -2.65
N ALA A 53 -3.50 6.81 -3.85
CA ALA A 53 -3.06 8.18 -4.11
C ALA A 53 -4.18 9.21 -3.84
N VAL A 54 -5.42 8.92 -4.22
CA VAL A 54 -6.57 9.78 -3.91
C VAL A 54 -6.79 9.85 -2.42
N VAL A 55 -6.91 8.71 -1.73
CA VAL A 55 -7.20 8.65 -0.29
C VAL A 55 -6.10 9.36 0.51
N THR A 56 -4.82 9.06 0.23
CA THR A 56 -3.71 9.70 0.95
C THR A 56 -3.63 11.20 0.67
N THR A 57 -3.94 11.65 -0.55
CA THR A 57 -3.95 13.08 -0.88
C THR A 57 -5.03 13.82 -0.11
N VAL A 58 -6.23 13.27 -0.03
CA VAL A 58 -7.35 13.87 0.73
C VAL A 58 -7.02 13.93 2.22
N GLU A 59 -6.48 12.86 2.79
CA GLU A 59 -6.08 12.83 4.20
C GLU A 59 -4.99 13.86 4.49
N ILE A 60 -3.95 13.91 3.64
CA ILE A 60 -2.85 14.88 3.79
C ILE A 60 -3.36 16.32 3.65
N PHE A 61 -4.32 16.56 2.75
CA PHE A 61 -4.93 17.88 2.63
C PHE A 61 -5.51 18.34 3.97
N PHE A 62 -6.36 17.52 4.59
CA PHE A 62 -6.96 17.89 5.88
C PHE A 62 -5.93 18.06 6.99
N GLU A 63 -4.88 17.23 7.04
CA GLU A 63 -3.82 17.38 8.04
C GLU A 63 -2.97 18.63 7.81
N HIS A 64 -2.67 18.98 6.57
CA HIS A 64 -1.92 20.19 6.24
C HIS A 64 -2.76 21.47 6.40
N ASP A 65 -4.08 21.38 6.14
CA ASP A 65 -5.01 22.49 6.35
C ASP A 65 -5.09 22.86 7.84
N LYS A 66 -5.16 21.90 8.75
CA LYS A 66 -5.04 22.14 10.20
C LYS A 66 -3.78 22.92 10.60
N ALA A 67 -2.69 22.74 9.85
CA ALA A 67 -1.43 23.47 10.01
C ALA A 67 -1.34 24.71 9.11
N SER A 68 -2.46 25.12 8.49
CA SER A 68 -2.59 26.30 7.60
C SER A 68 -1.57 26.32 6.46
N PHE A 69 -1.13 25.16 5.98
CA PHE A 69 -0.09 25.00 4.94
C PHE A 69 1.15 25.89 5.20
N GLY A 70 1.55 26.02 6.46
CA GLY A 70 2.56 26.97 6.92
C GLY A 70 3.97 26.79 6.32
N ARG A 71 4.23 25.69 5.63
CA ARG A 71 5.50 25.43 4.93
C ARG A 71 5.24 25.06 3.47
N LYS A 72 6.02 25.60 2.54
CA LYS A 72 5.90 25.35 1.10
C LYS A 72 5.93 23.88 0.71
N TRP A 73 6.67 23.04 1.43
CA TRP A 73 6.76 21.60 1.18
C TRP A 73 5.46 20.83 1.45
N MET A 74 4.52 21.41 2.20
CA MET A 74 3.20 20.83 2.45
C MET A 74 2.33 20.78 1.19
N TRP A 75 2.65 21.59 0.18
CA TRP A 75 1.97 21.58 -1.11
C TRP A 75 2.45 20.47 -2.05
N ALA A 76 3.64 19.90 -1.82
CA ALA A 76 4.20 18.87 -2.70
C ALA A 76 3.28 17.65 -2.87
N PRO A 77 2.73 17.02 -1.81
CA PRO A 77 1.81 15.89 -1.97
C PRO A 77 0.49 16.28 -2.66
N MET A 78 0.07 17.55 -2.59
CA MET A 78 -1.13 18.05 -3.26
C MET A 78 -0.99 18.07 -4.79
N VAL A 79 0.22 18.13 -5.29
CA VAL A 79 0.52 18.03 -6.73
C VAL A 79 0.84 16.60 -7.11
N VAL A 80 1.68 15.94 -6.30
CA VAL A 80 2.19 14.59 -6.60
C VAL A 80 1.09 13.53 -6.53
N GLY A 81 0.16 13.65 -5.56
CA GLY A 81 -0.92 12.69 -5.38
C GLY A 81 -1.88 12.60 -6.56
N PRO A 82 -2.47 13.70 -7.06
CA PRO A 82 -3.30 13.67 -8.26
C PRO A 82 -2.58 13.12 -9.49
N VAL A 83 -1.30 13.46 -9.68
CA VAL A 83 -0.49 12.92 -10.79
C VAL A 83 -0.35 11.40 -10.65
N ALA A 84 -0.13 10.90 -9.42
CA ALA A 84 -0.06 9.46 -9.15
C ALA A 84 -1.41 8.76 -9.41
N ALA A 85 -2.52 9.39 -9.03
CA ALA A 85 -3.85 8.84 -9.29
C ALA A 85 -4.12 8.69 -10.80
N VAL A 86 -3.82 9.73 -11.58
CA VAL A 86 -3.93 9.68 -13.06
C VAL A 86 -2.99 8.62 -13.64
N ALA A 87 -1.75 8.54 -13.17
CA ALA A 87 -0.78 7.53 -13.63
C ALA A 87 -1.24 6.11 -13.31
N GLY A 88 -1.84 5.88 -12.13
CA GLY A 88 -2.41 4.58 -11.74
C GLY A 88 -3.56 4.16 -12.65
N VAL A 89 -4.51 5.07 -12.94
CA VAL A 89 -5.61 4.81 -13.89
C VAL A 89 -5.06 4.53 -15.30
N ALA A 90 -4.12 5.35 -15.77
CA ALA A 90 -3.51 5.16 -17.08
C ALA A 90 -2.73 3.83 -17.18
N GLY A 91 -2.01 3.45 -16.11
CA GLY A 91 -1.30 2.18 -16.02
C GLY A 91 -2.23 0.97 -15.98
N TYR A 92 -3.40 1.10 -15.35
CA TYR A 92 -4.45 0.08 -15.41
C TYR A 92 -4.95 -0.13 -16.84
N ALA A 93 -5.25 0.97 -17.55
CA ALA A 93 -5.87 0.95 -18.87
C ALA A 93 -4.91 0.60 -20.01
N SER A 94 -3.61 0.92 -19.88
CA SER A 94 -2.64 0.83 -20.98
C SER A 94 -1.30 0.25 -20.52
N HIS A 95 -0.84 -0.78 -21.24
CA HIS A 95 0.48 -1.37 -21.03
C HIS A 95 1.60 -0.33 -21.19
N ARG A 96 1.53 0.52 -22.23
CA ARG A 96 2.52 1.58 -22.45
C ARG A 96 2.61 2.53 -21.27
N MET A 97 1.45 2.96 -20.72
CA MET A 97 1.41 3.85 -19.56
C MET A 97 1.91 3.15 -18.29
N ALA A 98 1.64 1.86 -18.13
CA ALA A 98 2.17 1.06 -17.05
C ALA A 98 3.71 0.94 -17.06
N LYS A 99 4.33 1.04 -18.24
CA LYS A 99 5.81 0.99 -18.41
C LYS A 99 6.49 2.36 -18.47
N THR A 100 5.75 3.45 -18.59
CA THR A 100 6.30 4.80 -18.74
C THR A 100 5.82 5.75 -17.65
N LEU A 101 4.56 6.18 -17.70
CA LEU A 101 4.02 7.18 -16.81
C LEU A 101 3.90 6.67 -15.36
N LEU A 102 3.42 5.44 -15.19
CA LEU A 102 3.22 4.86 -13.85
C LEU A 102 4.52 4.76 -13.05
N PRO A 103 5.62 4.16 -13.55
CA PRO A 103 6.86 4.10 -12.77
C PRO A 103 7.48 5.48 -12.53
N ALA A 104 7.41 6.39 -13.49
CA ALA A 104 7.94 7.74 -13.32
C ALA A 104 7.19 8.51 -12.21
N ALA A 105 5.85 8.52 -12.25
CA ALA A 105 5.02 9.14 -11.22
C ALA A 105 5.23 8.45 -9.86
N SER A 106 5.26 7.12 -9.83
CA SER A 106 5.44 6.34 -8.60
C SER A 106 6.80 6.59 -7.94
N ALA A 107 7.86 6.75 -8.71
CA ALA A 107 9.18 7.12 -8.18
C ALA A 107 9.15 8.49 -7.49
N VAL A 108 8.46 9.47 -8.09
CA VAL A 108 8.25 10.79 -7.48
C VAL A 108 7.43 10.69 -6.20
N VAL A 109 6.38 9.85 -6.17
CA VAL A 109 5.58 9.59 -4.96
C VAL A 109 6.44 8.99 -3.85
N VAL A 110 7.27 7.98 -4.16
CA VAL A 110 8.20 7.38 -3.19
C VAL A 110 9.15 8.45 -2.63
N ALA A 111 9.77 9.24 -3.49
CA ALA A 111 10.67 10.31 -3.08
C ALA A 111 9.97 11.35 -2.19
N ASN A 112 8.74 11.75 -2.54
CA ASN A 112 7.92 12.68 -1.75
C ASN A 112 7.54 12.07 -0.39
N GLY A 113 7.15 10.80 -0.33
CA GLY A 113 6.83 10.11 0.91
C GLY A 113 8.04 9.99 1.84
N LEU A 114 9.21 9.62 1.31
CA LEU A 114 10.46 9.58 2.08
C LEU A 114 10.86 10.96 2.58
N GLN A 115 10.78 11.99 1.75
CA GLN A 115 11.03 13.37 2.16
C GLN A 115 10.07 13.80 3.27
N GLY A 116 8.77 13.49 3.13
CA GLY A 116 7.76 13.76 4.15
C GLY A 116 8.10 13.09 5.47
N THR A 117 8.52 11.82 5.44
CA THR A 117 8.94 11.05 6.63
C THR A 117 10.10 11.74 7.34
N LEU A 118 11.11 12.19 6.61
CA LEU A 118 12.25 12.92 7.18
C LEU A 118 11.81 14.25 7.81
N LEU A 119 10.95 15.02 7.13
CA LEU A 119 10.43 16.29 7.66
C LEU A 119 9.59 16.09 8.93
N HIS A 120 8.75 15.05 8.98
CA HIS A 120 7.98 14.71 10.18
C HIS A 120 8.88 14.24 11.33
N ALA A 121 9.91 13.42 11.03
CA ALA A 121 10.90 12.99 12.02
C ALA A 121 11.67 14.21 12.60
N GLN A 122 12.07 15.15 11.76
CA GLN A 122 12.67 16.41 12.21
C GLN A 122 11.69 17.21 13.08
N GLY A 123 10.41 17.29 12.68
CA GLY A 123 9.37 17.96 13.46
C GLY A 123 9.21 17.35 14.86
N ILE A 124 9.28 16.03 14.99
CA ILE A 124 9.25 15.33 16.29
C ILE A 124 10.50 15.67 17.10
N SER A 125 11.69 15.63 16.50
CA SER A 125 12.95 15.92 17.19
C SER A 125 13.03 17.34 17.76
N GLN A 126 12.33 18.29 17.15
CA GLN A 126 12.27 19.69 17.56
C GLN A 126 11.24 19.98 18.66
N LYS A 127 10.39 19.01 19.02
CA LYS A 127 9.45 19.14 20.13
C LYS A 127 10.15 19.06 21.49
N PRO A 128 9.57 19.63 22.57
CA PRO A 128 10.12 19.51 23.91
C PRO A 128 10.39 18.05 24.28
N GLY A 129 11.62 17.76 24.71
CA GLY A 129 12.07 16.39 24.99
C GLY A 129 12.44 15.55 23.77
N GLY A 130 12.14 16.00 22.54
CA GLY A 130 12.48 15.31 21.29
C GLY A 130 12.12 13.84 21.29
N TRP A 131 13.06 12.98 20.83
CA TRP A 131 12.89 11.52 20.82
C TRP A 131 12.90 10.86 22.21
N LYS A 132 13.37 11.56 23.27
CA LYS A 132 13.31 11.05 24.64
C LYS A 132 11.88 10.99 25.17
N ASN A 133 11.02 11.91 24.72
CA ASN A 133 9.59 11.90 25.03
C ASN A 133 8.78 11.30 23.85
N PHE A 134 9.22 10.13 23.37
CA PHE A 134 8.77 9.51 22.14
C PHE A 134 7.25 9.35 22.07
N ARG A 135 6.64 8.74 23.10
CA ARG A 135 5.21 8.47 23.10
C ARG A 135 4.40 9.76 22.92
N TYR A 136 4.63 10.75 23.76
CA TYR A 136 3.90 12.02 23.70
C TYR A 136 4.13 12.76 22.38
N ASN A 137 5.39 12.82 21.91
CA ASN A 137 5.72 13.55 20.70
C ASN A 137 5.27 12.84 19.42
N MET A 138 5.04 11.51 19.47
CA MET A 138 4.39 10.76 18.38
C MET A 138 2.89 11.00 18.35
N GLU A 139 2.22 11.08 19.52
CA GLU A 139 0.78 11.29 19.60
C GLU A 139 0.40 12.75 19.27
N MET A 140 1.19 13.73 19.74
CA MET A 140 0.91 15.16 19.62
C MET A 140 1.74 15.88 18.55
N GLY A 141 2.60 15.16 17.86
CA GLY A 141 3.48 15.67 16.83
C GLY A 141 2.97 15.41 15.42
N PRO A 142 3.81 15.68 14.41
CA PRO A 142 3.49 15.36 13.03
C PRO A 142 3.33 13.83 12.88
N PRO A 143 2.29 13.35 12.17
CA PRO A 143 2.01 11.91 12.04
C PRO A 143 3.08 11.22 11.18
N LEU A 144 4.04 10.54 11.82
CA LEU A 144 5.21 9.95 11.17
C LEU A 144 4.84 8.87 10.14
N LEU A 145 3.76 8.12 10.38
CA LEU A 145 3.33 7.02 9.51
C LEU A 145 2.60 7.49 8.25
N ALA A 146 2.01 8.68 8.26
CA ALA A 146 1.26 9.19 7.11
C ALA A 146 2.11 9.30 5.84
N PRO A 147 3.30 9.92 5.84
CA PRO A 147 4.15 9.95 4.64
C PRO A 147 4.72 8.58 4.26
N LEU A 148 4.86 7.63 5.20
CA LEU A 148 5.21 6.25 4.88
C LEU A 148 4.12 5.54 4.07
N LEU A 149 2.84 5.82 4.34
CA LEU A 149 1.73 5.32 3.51
C LEU A 149 1.83 5.85 2.07
N VAL A 150 2.20 7.11 1.88
CA VAL A 150 2.48 7.67 0.55
C VAL A 150 3.61 6.89 -0.13
N THR A 151 4.69 6.59 0.60
CA THR A 151 5.79 5.77 0.08
C THR A 151 5.32 4.39 -0.36
N LEU A 152 4.45 3.74 0.41
CA LEU A 152 3.87 2.44 0.07
C LEU A 152 3.00 2.51 -1.18
N VAL A 153 2.18 3.56 -1.33
CA VAL A 153 1.36 3.79 -2.54
C VAL A 153 2.26 3.90 -3.78
N GLY A 154 3.34 4.68 -3.70
CA GLY A 154 4.33 4.77 -4.78
C GLY A 154 5.03 3.42 -5.03
N GLY A 155 5.36 2.69 -3.98
CA GLY A 155 5.95 1.35 -4.06
C GLY A 155 5.05 0.34 -4.80
N MET A 156 3.73 0.37 -4.55
CA MET A 156 2.77 -0.45 -5.30
C MET A 156 2.78 -0.13 -6.80
N GLY A 157 2.83 1.15 -7.17
CA GLY A 157 2.90 1.56 -8.58
C GLY A 157 4.20 1.14 -9.26
N LEU A 158 5.34 1.22 -8.58
CA LEU A 158 6.62 0.69 -9.08
C LEU A 158 6.55 -0.83 -9.26
N LEU A 159 5.99 -1.56 -8.29
CA LEU A 159 5.83 -3.00 -8.36
C LEU A 159 4.91 -3.39 -9.53
N ALA A 160 3.78 -2.69 -9.71
CA ALA A 160 2.90 -2.87 -10.84
C ALA A 160 3.64 -2.72 -12.18
N ALA A 161 4.46 -1.67 -12.31
CA ALA A 161 5.24 -1.40 -13.51
C ALA A 161 6.29 -2.48 -13.79
N VAL A 162 6.99 -2.97 -12.77
CA VAL A 162 8.02 -4.02 -12.91
C VAL A 162 7.39 -5.35 -13.30
N LEU A 163 6.30 -5.72 -12.65
CA LEU A 163 5.63 -7.02 -12.87
C LEU A 163 4.83 -7.05 -14.18
N ARG A 164 4.43 -5.90 -14.75
CA ARG A 164 3.65 -5.83 -15.98
C ARG A 164 4.39 -6.49 -17.14
N ARG A 165 3.89 -7.61 -17.61
CA ARG A 165 4.46 -8.37 -18.72
C ARG A 165 3.81 -7.95 -20.05
N GLU A 166 4.59 -7.99 -21.11
CA GLU A 166 4.08 -7.86 -22.46
C GLU A 166 3.36 -9.16 -22.85
N GLN A 167 2.17 -9.02 -23.40
CA GLN A 167 1.46 -10.10 -24.11
C GLN A 167 1.29 -9.69 -25.55
#